data_fb6d1909c71c2286d137ce8a0ee9ae0e
#
_entry.id   fb6d1909c71c2286d137ce8a0ee9ae0e
#
_cell.length_a   1.000
_cell.length_b   1.000
_cell.length_c   1.000
_cell.angle_alpha   90.00
_cell.angle_beta   90.00
_cell.angle_gamma   90.00
#
_symmetry.space_group_name_H-M   'P 1'
#
loop_
_entity.id
_entity.type
_entity.pdbx_description
1 polymer ?
#
loop_
_entity_poly.entity_id
_entity_poly.type
_entity_poly.pdbx_seq_one_letter_code
_entity_poly.pdbx_strand_id
1 'polypeptide(L)'
;MRVWASIWLLVLLAACATPTPIRSVGQAPSDNQWQGRLSVTVQSDPPRNMSAGFSLEGDARQGELNLFSPLGTTLATLQWTPTTTQWLQGGQHRRYDSMAHLTEETTGAALPMGAMFDWLEGKATPSPGWQADLSALNQGTLVAKRLSTEPLVVLRIKLDTP
;
A
#
# COMPACT_ATOMS: atom_id res chain seq x y z
N MET A 1 -2.41 12.07 64.01
CA MET A 1 -1.50 11.39 63.06
C MET A 1 -2.24 10.40 62.11
N ARG A 2 -3.45 10.70 61.66
CA ARG A 2 -4.25 9.74 60.84
C ARG A 2 -4.73 10.33 59.52
N VAL A 3 -4.33 11.53 59.14
CA VAL A 3 -4.81 12.23 57.91
C VAL A 3 -3.76 12.25 56.81
N TRP A 4 -2.52 11.85 57.04
CA TRP A 4 -1.44 11.89 56.06
C TRP A 4 -1.28 10.62 55.22
N ALA A 5 -1.95 9.52 55.61
CA ALA A 5 -1.90 8.25 54.86
C ALA A 5 -2.86 8.22 53.65
N SER A 6 -3.89 9.11 53.62
CA SER A 6 -4.90 9.09 52.56
C SER A 6 -4.53 9.88 51.27
N ILE A 7 -3.48 10.69 51.35
CA ILE A 7 -3.04 11.53 50.18
C ILE A 7 -2.12 10.76 49.25
N TRP A 8 -1.45 9.70 49.70
CA TRP A 8 -0.52 8.93 48.89
C TRP A 8 -1.19 7.88 47.95
N LEU A 9 -2.48 7.59 48.16
CA LEU A 9 -3.20 6.59 47.37
C LEU A 9 -3.83 7.13 46.05
N LEU A 10 -3.84 8.46 45.89
CA LEU A 10 -4.48 9.13 44.72
C LEU A 10 -3.53 9.42 43.54
N VAL A 11 -2.24 9.12 43.68
CA VAL A 11 -1.22 9.47 42.63
C VAL A 11 -0.96 8.33 41.66
N LEU A 12 -1.53 7.12 41.84
CA LEU A 12 -1.21 5.94 41.01
C LEU A 12 -2.16 5.66 39.85
N LEU A 13 -3.13 6.53 39.55
CA LEU A 13 -4.09 6.31 38.45
C LEU A 13 -3.79 7.10 37.16
N ALA A 14 -2.66 7.76 37.03
CA ALA A 14 -2.36 8.63 35.89
C ALA A 14 -1.43 8.01 34.80
N ALA A 15 -1.30 6.69 34.69
CA ALA A 15 -0.32 6.05 33.83
C ALA A 15 -0.91 5.08 32.78
N CYS A 16 -2.01 5.46 32.14
CA CYS A 16 -2.45 4.78 30.91
C CYS A 16 -2.85 5.81 29.83
N ALA A 17 -1.99 6.79 29.58
CA ALA A 17 -2.07 7.56 28.33
C ALA A 17 -1.39 6.71 27.25
N THR A 18 -2.17 5.92 26.53
CA THR A 18 -1.75 5.33 25.26
C THR A 18 -1.38 6.48 24.33
N PRO A 19 -0.13 6.54 23.78
CA PRO A 19 0.20 7.54 22.78
C PRO A 19 -0.66 7.27 21.56
N THR A 20 -1.62 8.15 21.30
CA THR A 20 -2.33 8.20 20.03
C THR A 20 -1.26 8.44 18.97
N PRO A 21 -1.15 7.61 17.89
CA PRO A 21 -0.21 7.89 16.82
C PRO A 21 -0.51 9.28 16.28
N ILE A 22 0.50 10.13 16.25
CA ILE A 22 0.42 11.49 15.69
C ILE A 22 0.15 11.31 14.21
N ARG A 23 -1.12 11.43 13.81
CA ARG A 23 -1.50 11.59 12.42
C ARG A 23 -0.83 12.86 11.93
N SER A 24 0.00 12.76 10.92
CA SER A 24 0.65 13.92 10.31
C SER A 24 -0.41 14.95 9.93
N VAL A 25 -0.35 16.10 10.61
CA VAL A 25 -1.27 17.22 10.37
C VAL A 25 -1.01 17.74 8.96
N GLY A 26 -1.96 17.53 8.05
CA GLY A 26 -1.89 18.08 6.70
C GLY A 26 -2.55 17.24 5.60
N GLN A 27 -2.95 16.01 5.85
CA GLN A 27 -3.66 15.20 4.86
C GLN A 27 -5.15 15.25 5.19
N ALA A 28 -5.92 15.91 4.29
CA ALA A 28 -7.36 15.73 4.26
C ALA A 28 -7.64 14.22 4.18
N PRO A 29 -8.71 13.70 4.82
CA PRO A 29 -9.10 12.30 4.65
C PRO A 29 -9.31 12.09 3.15
N SER A 30 -8.40 11.38 2.49
CA SER A 30 -8.66 10.94 1.12
C SER A 30 -9.71 9.85 1.24
N ASP A 31 -10.86 10.02 0.58
CA ASP A 31 -11.90 8.98 0.49
C ASP A 31 -11.35 7.72 -0.20
N ASN A 32 -10.12 7.79 -0.72
CA ASN A 32 -9.44 6.75 -1.46
C ASN A 32 -8.40 6.06 -0.57
N GLN A 33 -8.86 5.10 0.22
CA GLN A 33 -8.00 4.22 1.03
C GLN A 33 -8.37 2.76 0.77
N TRP A 34 -7.37 1.94 0.50
CA TRP A 34 -7.53 0.51 0.30
C TRP A 34 -6.53 -0.26 1.15
N GLN A 35 -6.97 -1.38 1.70
CA GLN A 35 -6.13 -2.30 2.46
C GLN A 35 -6.41 -3.72 2.01
N GLY A 36 -5.42 -4.58 2.19
CA GLY A 36 -5.60 -5.98 1.86
C GLY A 36 -4.27 -6.66 1.56
N ARG A 37 -4.32 -7.58 0.61
CA ARG A 37 -3.18 -8.34 0.14
C ARG A 37 -3.01 -8.18 -1.36
N LEU A 38 -1.79 -7.93 -1.79
CA LEU A 38 -1.44 -7.92 -3.20
C LEU A 38 -0.43 -9.04 -3.51
N SER A 39 -0.46 -9.53 -4.74
CA SER A 39 0.58 -10.39 -5.29
C SER A 39 0.86 -10.03 -6.74
N VAL A 40 2.14 -10.04 -7.08
CA VAL A 40 2.64 -9.86 -8.45
C VAL A 40 3.41 -11.12 -8.84
N THR A 41 2.99 -11.75 -9.92
CA THR A 41 3.69 -12.89 -10.52
C THR A 41 4.20 -12.48 -11.89
N VAL A 42 5.51 -12.55 -12.08
CA VAL A 42 6.18 -12.27 -13.35
C VAL A 42 6.71 -13.59 -13.90
N GLN A 43 6.25 -14.00 -15.09
CA GLN A 43 6.66 -15.24 -15.75
C GLN A 43 7.96 -15.01 -16.54
N SER A 44 9.02 -14.68 -15.79
CA SER A 44 10.40 -14.60 -16.29
C SER A 44 11.14 -15.92 -16.05
N ASP A 45 12.35 -16.06 -16.58
CA ASP A 45 13.24 -17.15 -16.25
C ASP A 45 14.47 -16.63 -15.45
N PRO A 46 14.58 -16.92 -14.14
CA PRO A 46 13.60 -17.60 -13.28
C PRO A 46 12.35 -16.75 -12.98
N PRO A 47 11.21 -17.38 -12.68
CA PRO A 47 9.98 -16.65 -12.37
C PRO A 47 10.11 -15.86 -11.06
N ARG A 48 9.50 -14.66 -11.02
CA ARG A 48 9.47 -13.80 -9.85
C ARG A 48 8.06 -13.74 -9.27
N ASN A 49 7.98 -13.95 -7.95
CA ASN A 49 6.73 -13.85 -7.22
C ASN A 49 6.95 -12.93 -6.01
N MET A 50 6.07 -11.95 -5.88
CA MET A 50 6.01 -11.06 -4.71
C MET A 50 4.60 -11.12 -4.14
N SER A 51 4.48 -11.19 -2.81
CA SER A 51 3.21 -11.08 -2.11
C SER A 51 3.42 -10.34 -0.79
N ALA A 52 2.52 -9.41 -0.49
CA ALA A 52 2.58 -8.60 0.72
C ALA A 52 1.16 -8.18 1.16
N GLY A 53 0.98 -7.92 2.44
CA GLY A 53 -0.09 -7.05 2.90
C GLY A 53 0.16 -5.63 2.41
N PHE A 54 -0.87 -4.84 2.22
CA PHE A 54 -0.71 -3.46 1.82
C PHE A 54 -1.75 -2.52 2.44
N SER A 55 -1.36 -1.26 2.59
CA SER A 55 -2.26 -0.13 2.70
C SER A 55 -1.89 0.89 1.63
N LEU A 56 -2.88 1.32 0.87
CA LEU A 56 -2.75 2.29 -0.22
C LEU A 56 -3.63 3.49 0.10
N GLU A 57 -3.07 4.68 -0.03
CA GLU A 57 -3.75 5.95 0.22
C GLU A 57 -3.40 6.95 -0.86
N GLY A 58 -4.40 7.72 -1.32
CA GLY A 58 -4.20 8.77 -2.32
C GLY A 58 -4.78 8.44 -3.69
N ASP A 59 -4.12 8.92 -4.74
CA ASP A 59 -4.53 8.78 -6.14
C ASP A 59 -3.33 8.55 -7.07
N ALA A 60 -3.56 8.52 -8.38
CA ALA A 60 -2.49 8.34 -9.37
C ALA A 60 -1.45 9.48 -9.39
N ARG A 61 -1.76 10.65 -8.83
CA ARG A 61 -0.88 11.85 -8.82
C ARG A 61 -0.04 11.92 -7.55
N GLN A 62 -0.63 11.56 -6.43
CA GLN A 62 0.05 11.60 -5.13
C GLN A 62 -0.52 10.56 -4.18
N GLY A 63 0.33 9.95 -3.39
CA GLY A 63 -0.12 8.96 -2.42
C GLY A 63 1.02 8.23 -1.76
N GLU A 64 0.62 7.23 -1.00
CA GLU A 64 1.50 6.33 -0.26
C GLU A 64 0.99 4.89 -0.34
N LEU A 65 1.91 3.98 -0.59
CA LEU A 65 1.69 2.54 -0.51
C LEU A 65 2.65 1.94 0.51
N ASN A 66 2.11 1.40 1.58
CA ASN A 66 2.87 0.63 2.55
C ASN A 66 2.72 -0.86 2.27
N LEU A 67 3.83 -1.59 2.26
CA LEU A 67 3.88 -3.04 2.10
C LEU A 67 4.27 -3.70 3.43
N PHE A 68 3.55 -4.77 3.79
CA PHE A 68 3.72 -5.45 5.05
C PHE A 68 4.05 -6.93 4.87
N SER A 69 4.88 -7.46 5.76
CA SER A 69 5.07 -8.90 5.93
C SER A 69 3.79 -9.54 6.50
N PRO A 70 3.67 -10.89 6.44
CA PRO A 70 2.56 -11.58 7.11
C PRO A 70 2.46 -11.33 8.62
N LEU A 71 3.55 -10.91 9.25
CA LEU A 71 3.61 -10.57 10.68
C LEU A 71 3.31 -9.07 10.95
N GLY A 72 2.94 -8.29 9.92
CA GLY A 72 2.61 -6.88 10.06
C GLY A 72 3.82 -5.92 10.10
N THR A 73 5.04 -6.41 9.91
CA THR A 73 6.22 -5.54 9.81
C THR A 73 6.23 -4.83 8.47
N THR A 74 6.45 -3.52 8.47
CA THR A 74 6.62 -2.75 7.23
C THR A 74 7.86 -3.21 6.49
N LEU A 75 7.66 -3.72 5.27
CA LEU A 75 8.73 -4.16 4.37
C LEU A 75 9.27 -2.98 3.58
N ALA A 76 8.38 -2.12 3.09
CA ALA A 76 8.71 -0.96 2.30
C ALA A 76 7.57 0.04 2.27
N THR A 77 7.89 1.30 1.99
CA THR A 77 6.93 2.36 1.73
C THR A 77 7.27 3.03 0.40
N LEU A 78 6.28 3.14 -0.47
CA LEU A 78 6.35 3.95 -1.69
C LEU A 78 5.61 5.24 -1.45
N GLN A 79 6.23 6.35 -1.82
CA GLN A 79 5.59 7.66 -1.79
C GLN A 79 5.77 8.32 -3.14
N TRP A 80 4.72 8.94 -3.65
CA TRP A 80 4.78 9.68 -4.91
C TRP A 80 4.01 10.99 -4.83
N THR A 81 4.50 11.93 -5.57
CA THR A 81 3.92 13.23 -5.84
C THR A 81 4.09 13.53 -7.33
N PRO A 82 3.53 14.61 -7.88
CA PRO A 82 3.76 14.98 -9.28
C PRO A 82 5.24 15.16 -9.66
N THR A 83 6.12 15.40 -8.68
CA THR A 83 7.52 15.73 -8.91
C THR A 83 8.51 14.72 -8.34
N THR A 84 8.07 13.79 -7.49
CA THR A 84 8.96 12.86 -6.82
C THR A 84 8.31 11.50 -6.66
N THR A 85 9.11 10.44 -6.91
CA THR A 85 8.77 9.07 -6.56
C THR A 85 9.90 8.50 -5.73
N GLN A 86 9.58 7.92 -4.58
CA GLN A 86 10.60 7.38 -3.68
C GLN A 86 10.17 6.08 -3.04
N TRP A 87 11.17 5.24 -2.79
CA TRP A 87 11.08 3.97 -2.12
C TRP A 87 11.86 4.04 -0.81
N LEU A 88 11.22 3.64 0.28
CA LEU A 88 11.83 3.57 1.61
C LEU A 88 11.83 2.11 2.06
N GLN A 89 13.00 1.56 2.34
CA GLN A 89 13.15 0.19 2.79
C GLN A 89 14.39 0.05 3.70
N GLY A 90 14.21 -0.52 4.89
CA GLY A 90 15.32 -0.80 5.80
C GLY A 90 16.16 0.43 6.19
N GLY A 91 15.55 1.62 6.28
CA GLY A 91 16.25 2.89 6.55
C GLY A 91 16.92 3.51 5.31
N GLN A 92 16.86 2.88 4.16
CA GLN A 92 17.34 3.42 2.90
C GLN A 92 16.23 4.15 2.15
N HIS A 93 16.60 5.28 1.52
CA HIS A 93 15.72 6.09 0.69
C HIS A 93 16.28 6.10 -0.73
N ARG A 94 15.48 5.64 -1.70
CA ARG A 94 15.81 5.70 -3.11
C ARG A 94 14.80 6.56 -3.85
N ARG A 95 15.27 7.41 -4.74
CA ARG A 95 14.43 8.20 -5.66
C ARG A 95 14.40 7.55 -7.01
N TYR A 96 13.26 7.67 -7.67
CA TYR A 96 13.00 7.16 -9.01
C TYR A 96 12.40 8.26 -9.88
N ASP A 97 12.67 8.19 -11.17
CA ASP A 97 12.15 9.16 -12.15
C ASP A 97 10.63 9.00 -12.37
N SER A 98 10.10 7.80 -12.11
CA SER A 98 8.68 7.50 -12.25
C SER A 98 8.25 6.27 -11.45
N MET A 99 6.95 6.15 -11.18
CA MET A 99 6.36 4.93 -10.61
C MET A 99 6.56 3.71 -11.52
N ALA A 100 6.52 3.89 -12.83
CA ALA A 100 6.79 2.81 -13.79
C ALA A 100 8.20 2.24 -13.62
N HIS A 101 9.22 3.11 -13.54
CA HIS A 101 10.61 2.71 -13.30
C HIS A 101 10.78 2.00 -11.94
N LEU A 102 10.19 2.58 -10.88
CA LEU A 102 10.21 1.96 -9.56
C LEU A 102 9.61 0.55 -9.56
N THR A 103 8.40 0.39 -10.12
CA THR A 103 7.72 -0.91 -10.13
C THR A 103 8.44 -1.91 -11.01
N GLU A 104 9.03 -1.48 -12.12
CA GLU A 104 9.84 -2.34 -12.98
C GLU A 104 11.09 -2.85 -12.26
N GLU A 105 11.83 -2.00 -11.56
CA GLU A 105 13.02 -2.40 -10.80
C GLU A 105 12.65 -3.34 -9.65
N THR A 106 11.58 -3.04 -8.91
CA THR A 106 11.23 -3.79 -7.70
C THR A 106 10.48 -5.09 -7.97
N THR A 107 9.62 -5.11 -8.97
CA THR A 107 8.76 -6.28 -9.29
C THR A 107 9.18 -7.00 -10.56
N GLY A 108 9.99 -6.38 -11.41
CA GLY A 108 10.34 -6.87 -12.75
C GLY A 108 9.33 -6.49 -13.83
N ALA A 109 8.38 -5.62 -13.52
CA ALA A 109 7.40 -5.13 -14.49
C ALA A 109 6.88 -3.73 -14.14
N ALA A 110 6.77 -2.86 -15.13
CA ALA A 110 6.09 -1.58 -14.97
C ALA A 110 4.59 -1.81 -14.74
N LEU A 111 4.08 -1.43 -13.59
CA LEU A 111 2.67 -1.54 -13.23
C LEU A 111 1.91 -0.26 -13.64
N PRO A 112 0.67 -0.38 -14.17
CA PRO A 112 -0.09 0.76 -14.66
C PRO A 112 -0.81 1.48 -13.49
N MET A 113 -0.09 2.24 -12.68
CA MET A 113 -0.60 2.85 -11.45
C MET A 113 -1.88 3.65 -11.67
N GLY A 114 -1.95 4.47 -12.75
CA GLY A 114 -3.16 5.25 -13.05
C GLY A 114 -4.40 4.37 -13.26
N ALA A 115 -4.27 3.36 -14.13
CA ALA A 115 -5.37 2.43 -14.38
C ALA A 115 -5.70 1.59 -13.13
N MET A 116 -4.70 1.27 -12.30
CA MET A 116 -4.90 0.50 -11.09
C MET A 116 -5.80 1.22 -10.08
N PHE A 117 -5.67 2.54 -9.92
CA PHE A 117 -6.59 3.33 -9.09
C PHE A 117 -8.02 3.28 -9.63
N ASP A 118 -8.20 3.47 -10.93
CA ASP A 118 -9.51 3.37 -11.58
C ASP A 118 -10.13 1.98 -11.38
N TRP A 119 -9.33 0.91 -11.52
CA TRP A 119 -9.81 -0.46 -11.30
C TRP A 119 -10.22 -0.71 -9.85
N LEU A 120 -9.50 -0.15 -8.87
CA LEU A 120 -9.87 -0.25 -7.45
C LEU A 120 -11.18 0.47 -7.15
N GLU A 121 -11.50 1.54 -7.91
CA GLU A 121 -12.78 2.25 -7.86
C GLU A 121 -13.88 1.56 -8.71
N GLY A 122 -13.59 0.43 -9.35
CA GLY A 122 -14.54 -0.29 -10.20
C GLY A 122 -14.69 0.24 -11.62
N LYS A 123 -13.82 1.17 -12.04
CA LYS A 123 -13.81 1.73 -13.40
C LYS A 123 -12.92 0.86 -14.29
N ALA A 124 -13.46 0.32 -15.38
CA ALA A 124 -12.73 -0.54 -16.32
C ALA A 124 -11.88 0.30 -17.30
N THR A 125 -11.00 1.15 -16.78
CA THR A 125 -10.13 2.00 -17.59
C THR A 125 -9.16 1.15 -18.41
N PRO A 126 -9.11 1.31 -19.75
CA PRO A 126 -8.15 0.63 -20.60
C PRO A 126 -6.71 1.04 -20.24
N SER A 127 -5.81 0.06 -20.24
CA SER A 127 -4.38 0.29 -20.09
C SER A 127 -3.61 -0.52 -21.12
N PRO A 128 -2.69 0.08 -21.88
CA PRO A 128 -1.98 -0.61 -22.96
C PRO A 128 -1.32 -1.90 -22.46
N GLY A 129 -1.63 -3.00 -23.11
CA GLY A 129 -1.08 -4.32 -22.79
C GLY A 129 -1.66 -5.00 -21.54
N TRP A 130 -2.51 -4.35 -20.78
CA TRP A 130 -3.14 -4.90 -19.59
C TRP A 130 -4.62 -5.22 -19.81
N GLN A 131 -5.08 -6.27 -19.16
CA GLN A 131 -6.47 -6.66 -19.06
C GLN A 131 -6.84 -6.83 -17.59
N ALA A 132 -7.77 -6.03 -17.10
CA ALA A 132 -8.31 -6.13 -15.76
C ALA A 132 -9.62 -6.91 -15.74
N ASP A 133 -9.75 -7.80 -14.77
CA ASP A 133 -10.97 -8.50 -14.43
C ASP A 133 -11.49 -7.93 -13.09
N LEU A 134 -12.60 -7.21 -13.18
CA LEU A 134 -13.28 -6.56 -12.06
C LEU A 134 -14.54 -7.32 -11.63
N SER A 135 -14.83 -8.48 -12.22
CA SER A 135 -16.08 -9.23 -11.99
C SER A 135 -16.29 -9.64 -10.53
N ALA A 136 -15.18 -9.81 -9.79
CA ALA A 136 -15.20 -10.18 -8.37
C ALA A 136 -14.81 -9.02 -7.43
N LEU A 137 -14.81 -7.77 -7.93
CA LEU A 137 -14.43 -6.60 -7.13
C LEU A 137 -15.40 -6.35 -5.95
N ASN A 138 -16.68 -6.63 -6.14
CA ASN A 138 -17.68 -6.60 -5.08
C ASN A 138 -17.41 -7.61 -3.94
N GLN A 139 -16.59 -8.63 -4.21
CA GLN A 139 -16.07 -9.57 -3.23
C GLN A 139 -14.65 -9.22 -2.79
N GLY A 140 -14.17 -8.01 -3.11
CA GLY A 140 -12.84 -7.50 -2.80
C GLY A 140 -11.72 -8.10 -3.66
N THR A 141 -11.99 -8.71 -4.81
CA THR A 141 -10.96 -9.34 -5.63
C THR A 141 -10.83 -8.64 -6.98
N LEU A 142 -9.60 -8.23 -7.30
CA LEU A 142 -9.22 -7.66 -8.60
C LEU A 142 -8.05 -8.47 -9.16
N VAL A 143 -8.13 -8.81 -10.45
CA VAL A 143 -7.05 -9.47 -11.17
C VAL A 143 -6.73 -8.68 -12.43
N ALA A 144 -5.47 -8.28 -12.61
CA ALA A 144 -5.01 -7.66 -13.85
C ALA A 144 -3.86 -8.47 -14.45
N LYS A 145 -3.88 -8.63 -15.78
CA LYS A 145 -2.89 -9.40 -16.52
C LYS A 145 -2.28 -8.56 -17.63
N ARG A 146 -0.97 -8.57 -17.73
CA ARG A 146 -0.25 -8.04 -18.89
C ARG A 146 0.01 -9.21 -19.84
N LEU A 147 -0.60 -9.16 -21.03
CA LEU A 147 -0.59 -10.27 -21.98
C LEU A 147 0.15 -9.96 -23.28
N SER A 148 0.36 -8.67 -23.60
CA SER A 148 0.87 -8.24 -24.91
C SER A 148 2.38 -8.04 -24.97
N THR A 149 3.08 -8.14 -23.83
CA THR A 149 4.54 -7.94 -23.74
C THR A 149 5.11 -8.97 -22.79
N GLU A 150 6.18 -9.66 -23.19
CA GLU A 150 6.91 -10.52 -22.26
C GLU A 150 7.79 -9.70 -21.32
N PRO A 151 7.98 -10.15 -20.08
CA PRO A 151 7.34 -11.32 -19.47
C PRO A 151 5.86 -11.10 -19.17
N LEU A 152 5.06 -12.18 -19.18
CA LEU A 152 3.67 -12.14 -18.73
C LEU A 152 3.63 -11.78 -17.24
N VAL A 153 2.70 -10.90 -16.86
CA VAL A 153 2.54 -10.44 -15.49
C VAL A 153 1.12 -10.64 -15.02
N VAL A 154 0.95 -11.16 -13.82
CA VAL A 154 -0.34 -11.27 -13.16
C VAL A 154 -0.28 -10.51 -11.84
N LEU A 155 -1.07 -9.45 -11.74
CA LEU A 155 -1.35 -8.73 -10.49
C LEU A 155 -2.68 -9.23 -9.92
N ARG A 156 -2.67 -9.63 -8.65
CA ARG A 156 -3.88 -9.95 -7.90
C ARG A 156 -3.93 -9.07 -6.66
N ILE A 157 -5.10 -8.49 -6.43
CA ILE A 157 -5.39 -7.70 -5.24
C ILE A 157 -6.59 -8.35 -4.55
N LYS A 158 -6.47 -8.60 -3.27
CA LYS A 158 -7.55 -9.01 -2.39
C LYS A 158 -7.70 -7.93 -1.34
N LEU A 159 -8.78 -7.14 -1.46
CA LEU A 159 -9.13 -6.12 -0.48
C LEU A 159 -9.70 -6.75 0.78
N ASP A 160 -9.36 -6.18 1.91
CA ASP A 160 -10.04 -6.48 3.16
C ASP A 160 -11.47 -5.93 3.05
N THR A 161 -12.44 -6.75 3.42
CA THR A 161 -13.84 -6.31 3.46
C THR A 161 -14.00 -5.36 4.66
N PRO A 162 -14.70 -4.22 4.51
CA PRO A 162 -15.03 -3.35 5.64
C PRO A 162 -15.91 -4.05 6.67
#